data_ee7c2d48210ef87457c2a236576db3df
#
_entry.id   ee7c2d48210ef87457c2a236576db3df
#
_cell.length_a   1.000
_cell.length_b   1.000
_cell.length_c   1.000
_cell.angle_alpha   90.00
_cell.angle_beta   90.00
_cell.angle_gamma   90.00
#
_symmetry.space_group_name_H-M   'P 1'
#
loop_
_entity.id
_entity.type
_entity.pdbx_description
1 polymer ?
#
loop_
_entity_poly.entity_id
_entity_poly.type
_entity_poly.pdbx_seq_one_letter_code
_entity_poly.pdbx_strand_id
1 'polypeptide(L)'
;MVKLYKNFNIKNYHKNSIILIGNFDGLHLGHQKLFKLALSYKKKHNSKIGVINFDPMPKMYFNNSLKNFKISSVNQKLELLKALNVDFIITKKFDKNFSKIKSIKFIKEILYKKLNSKFIFVSNNFRFGNKRE
;
A
#
# COMPACT_ATOMS: atom_id res chain seq x y z
N MET A 1 2.51 17.73 3.51
CA MET A 1 3.64 16.83 3.73
C MET A 1 3.15 15.41 3.91
N VAL A 2 3.82 14.43 3.28
CA VAL A 2 3.44 13.02 3.40
C VAL A 2 3.96 12.44 4.70
N LYS A 3 3.10 11.82 5.49
CA LYS A 3 3.49 11.13 6.71
C LYS A 3 3.93 9.71 6.40
N LEU A 4 5.06 9.28 6.94
CA LEU A 4 5.61 7.93 6.75
C LEU A 4 5.40 7.09 8.00
N TYR A 5 4.86 5.89 7.82
CA TYR A 5 4.64 4.92 8.89
C TYR A 5 5.36 3.61 8.56
N LYS A 6 5.80 2.90 9.59
CA LYS A 6 6.40 1.57 9.44
C LYS A 6 5.49 0.43 9.90
N ASN A 7 4.33 0.78 10.45
CA ASN A 7 3.36 -0.19 10.92
C ASN A 7 1.95 0.36 10.73
N PHE A 8 0.95 -0.40 11.13
CA PHE A 8 -0.45 -0.04 10.93
C PHE A 8 -1.04 0.77 12.11
N ASN A 9 -0.22 1.21 13.05
CA ASN A 9 -0.66 2.05 14.17
C ASN A 9 -0.59 3.52 13.76
N ILE A 10 -1.53 3.94 12.93
CA ILE A 10 -1.54 5.29 12.37
C ILE A 10 -2.31 6.26 13.27
N LYS A 11 -2.07 7.54 13.07
CA LYS A 11 -2.79 8.59 13.80
C LYS A 11 -4.26 8.57 13.45
N ASN A 12 -5.11 8.99 14.40
CA ASN A 12 -6.56 8.96 14.18
C ASN A 12 -7.00 9.79 12.97
N TYR A 13 -6.32 10.91 12.70
CA TYR A 13 -6.69 11.76 11.57
C TYR A 13 -6.35 11.12 10.21
N HIS A 14 -5.63 10.01 10.18
CA HIS A 14 -5.37 9.24 8.96
C HIS A 14 -6.28 8.02 8.84
N LYS A 15 -7.07 7.71 9.85
CA LYS A 15 -8.04 6.62 9.76
C LYS A 15 -9.23 7.05 8.91
N ASN A 16 -9.99 6.07 8.45
CA ASN A 16 -11.15 6.30 7.58
C ASN A 16 -10.74 6.94 6.24
N SER A 17 -9.60 6.52 5.72
CA SER A 17 -9.05 7.02 4.46
C SER A 17 -9.26 6.06 3.31
N ILE A 18 -8.97 6.54 2.11
CA ILE A 18 -8.86 5.69 0.93
C ILE A 18 -7.50 5.01 0.98
N ILE A 19 -7.48 3.68 0.85
CA ILE A 19 -6.25 2.90 0.97
C ILE A 19 -5.90 2.27 -0.37
N LEU A 20 -4.68 2.50 -0.82
CA LEU A 20 -4.11 1.87 -2.01
C LEU A 20 -3.07 0.84 -1.57
N ILE A 21 -3.22 -0.39 -2.04
CA ILE A 21 -2.31 -1.48 -1.65
C ILE A 21 -1.53 -1.95 -2.87
N GLY A 22 -0.22 -2.00 -2.76
CA GLY A 22 0.64 -2.52 -3.81
C GLY A 22 2.05 -2.01 -3.66
N ASN A 23 2.94 -2.54 -4.48
CA ASN A 23 4.30 -2.05 -4.59
C ASN A 23 4.42 -1.28 -5.88
N PHE A 24 4.30 0.02 -5.78
CA PHE A 24 4.18 0.90 -6.93
C PHE A 24 5.56 1.27 -7.50
N ASP A 25 6.39 0.27 -7.78
CA ASP A 25 7.68 0.49 -8.40
C ASP A 25 7.50 0.94 -9.84
N GLY A 26 8.16 2.04 -10.20
CA GLY A 26 8.13 2.57 -11.55
C GLY A 26 6.85 3.28 -11.94
N LEU A 27 5.79 3.18 -11.16
CA LEU A 27 4.49 3.84 -11.39
C LEU A 27 4.06 3.81 -12.86
N HIS A 28 4.01 2.61 -13.45
CA HIS A 28 3.60 2.46 -14.84
C HIS A 28 2.11 2.80 -15.03
N LEU A 29 1.65 2.80 -16.29
CA LEU A 29 0.31 3.30 -16.66
C LEU A 29 -0.84 2.72 -15.83
N GLY A 30 -0.78 1.44 -15.49
CA GLY A 30 -1.82 0.81 -14.68
C GLY A 30 -1.94 1.45 -13.30
N HIS A 31 -0.81 1.77 -12.68
CA HIS A 31 -0.80 2.45 -11.39
C HIS A 31 -1.31 3.88 -11.51
N GLN A 32 -1.00 4.57 -12.60
CA GLN A 32 -1.48 5.94 -12.81
C GLN A 32 -3.01 5.98 -12.90
N LYS A 33 -3.63 5.02 -13.58
CA LYS A 33 -5.09 4.92 -13.65
C LYS A 33 -5.69 4.71 -12.27
N LEU A 34 -5.08 3.83 -11.49
CA LEU A 34 -5.52 3.55 -10.11
C LEU A 34 -5.47 4.81 -9.26
N PHE A 35 -4.38 5.58 -9.36
CA PHE A 35 -4.23 6.81 -8.60
C PHE A 35 -5.22 7.89 -9.06
N LYS A 36 -5.49 7.98 -10.35
CA LYS A 36 -6.52 8.91 -10.85
C LYS A 36 -7.88 8.60 -10.26
N LEU A 37 -8.24 7.32 -10.21
CA LEU A 37 -9.49 6.89 -9.63
C LEU A 37 -9.56 7.23 -8.15
N ALA A 38 -8.48 6.97 -7.42
CA ALA A 38 -8.41 7.29 -5.99
C ALA A 38 -8.53 8.79 -5.74
N LEU A 39 -7.90 9.62 -6.56
CA LEU A 39 -8.01 11.08 -6.46
C LEU A 39 -9.44 11.56 -6.68
N SER A 40 -10.14 10.96 -7.63
CA SER A 40 -11.54 11.23 -7.88
C SER A 40 -12.39 10.94 -6.64
N TYR A 41 -12.15 9.81 -5.97
CA TYR A 41 -12.84 9.44 -4.75
C TYR A 41 -12.47 10.38 -3.59
N LYS A 42 -11.20 10.78 -3.51
CA LYS A 42 -10.74 11.74 -2.49
C LYS A 42 -11.53 13.03 -2.58
N LYS A 43 -11.69 13.56 -3.78
CA LYS A 43 -12.42 14.81 -4.00
C LYS A 43 -13.90 14.65 -3.67
N LYS A 44 -14.51 13.56 -4.16
CA LYS A 44 -15.95 13.32 -3.98
C LYS A 44 -16.32 13.12 -2.50
N HIS A 45 -15.49 12.41 -1.74
CA HIS A 45 -15.78 12.05 -0.36
C HIS A 45 -15.03 12.85 0.68
N ASN A 46 -14.25 13.84 0.24
CA ASN A 46 -13.42 14.67 1.14
C ASN A 46 -12.59 13.79 2.07
N SER A 47 -11.89 12.82 1.49
CA SER A 47 -11.12 11.83 2.25
C SER A 47 -9.63 11.96 1.97
N LYS A 48 -8.81 11.39 2.86
CA LYS A 48 -7.37 11.31 2.65
C LYS A 48 -7.03 10.03 1.91
N ILE A 49 -5.82 9.98 1.33
CA ILE A 49 -5.32 8.80 0.63
C ILE A 49 -4.08 8.30 1.34
N GLY A 50 -4.09 7.01 1.69
CA GLY A 50 -2.92 6.31 2.21
C GLY A 50 -2.51 5.19 1.29
N VAL A 51 -1.21 4.91 1.24
CA VAL A 51 -0.65 3.81 0.45
C VAL A 51 -0.01 2.81 1.40
N ILE A 52 -0.31 1.53 1.21
CA ILE A 52 0.38 0.45 1.91
C ILE A 52 1.28 -0.24 0.90
N ASN A 53 2.58 -0.26 1.22
CA ASN A 53 3.52 -1.03 0.42
C ASN A 53 4.37 -1.89 1.35
N PHE A 54 4.90 -2.99 0.81
CA PHE A 54 5.68 -3.95 1.57
C PHE A 54 7.11 -3.95 1.09
N ASP A 55 8.05 -4.08 2.01
CA ASP A 55 9.47 -4.15 1.70
C ASP A 55 10.09 -5.33 2.46
N PRO A 56 10.55 -6.35 1.76
CA PRO A 56 10.50 -6.55 0.32
C PRO A 56 9.08 -6.83 -0.18
N MET A 57 8.89 -6.76 -1.51
CA MET A 57 7.60 -7.16 -2.10
C MET A 57 7.33 -8.63 -1.77
N PRO A 58 6.05 -9.03 -1.62
CA PRO A 58 5.74 -10.44 -1.34
C PRO A 58 6.39 -11.43 -2.28
N LYS A 59 6.39 -11.16 -3.59
CA LYS A 59 7.01 -12.09 -4.53
C LYS A 59 8.53 -12.15 -4.39
N MET A 60 9.16 -11.07 -3.95
CA MET A 60 10.60 -11.06 -3.66
C MET A 60 10.93 -11.86 -2.40
N TYR A 61 10.03 -11.82 -1.43
CA TYR A 61 10.20 -12.61 -0.20
C TYR A 61 10.15 -14.11 -0.50
N PHE A 62 9.20 -14.53 -1.35
CA PHE A 62 9.03 -15.94 -1.69
C PHE A 62 10.00 -16.43 -2.76
N ASN A 63 10.66 -15.53 -3.47
CA ASN A 63 11.62 -15.87 -4.51
C ASN A 63 12.82 -14.94 -4.44
N ASN A 64 13.90 -15.43 -3.81
CA ASN A 64 15.12 -14.64 -3.59
C ASN A 64 15.78 -14.15 -4.88
N SER A 65 15.58 -14.84 -5.99
CA SER A 65 16.17 -14.43 -7.27
C SER A 65 15.61 -13.12 -7.79
N LEU A 66 14.49 -12.63 -7.21
CA LEU A 66 13.86 -11.39 -7.60
C LEU A 66 14.21 -10.22 -6.68
N LYS A 67 15.16 -10.38 -5.75
CA LYS A 67 15.49 -9.34 -4.77
C LYS A 67 15.87 -7.99 -5.39
N ASN A 68 16.50 -8.00 -6.54
CA ASN A 68 16.96 -6.77 -7.19
C ASN A 68 16.05 -6.31 -8.31
N PHE A 69 14.82 -6.78 -8.33
CA PHE A 69 13.86 -6.49 -9.39
C PHE A 69 13.07 -5.20 -9.15
N LYS A 70 13.65 -4.25 -8.44
CA LYS A 70 13.03 -2.94 -8.24
C LYS A 70 13.41 -2.00 -9.36
N ILE A 71 12.40 -1.34 -9.94
CA ILE A 71 12.61 -0.39 -11.04
C ILE A 71 13.08 0.95 -10.50
N SER A 72 12.52 1.40 -9.37
CA SER A 72 12.87 2.70 -8.79
C SER A 72 13.36 2.56 -7.36
N SER A 73 14.16 3.52 -6.92
CA SER A 73 14.62 3.58 -5.54
C SER A 73 13.48 3.99 -4.61
N VAL A 74 13.66 3.78 -3.31
CA VAL A 74 12.68 4.20 -2.30
C VAL A 74 12.44 5.69 -2.37
N ASN A 75 13.49 6.50 -2.53
CA ASN A 75 13.36 7.95 -2.61
C ASN A 75 12.58 8.39 -3.84
N GLN A 76 12.85 7.77 -5.00
CA GLN A 76 12.11 8.07 -6.23
C GLN A 76 10.62 7.72 -6.06
N LYS A 77 10.32 6.59 -5.45
CA LYS A 77 8.96 6.19 -5.17
C LYS A 77 8.23 7.21 -4.29
N LEU A 78 8.89 7.65 -3.21
CA LEU A 78 8.31 8.64 -2.31
C LEU A 78 7.99 9.95 -3.03
N GLU A 79 8.91 10.42 -3.89
CA GLU A 79 8.68 11.64 -4.64
C GLU A 79 7.49 11.51 -5.59
N LEU A 80 7.36 10.37 -6.27
CA LEU A 80 6.24 10.14 -7.17
C LEU A 80 4.92 10.08 -6.42
N LEU A 81 4.89 9.44 -5.25
CA LEU A 81 3.69 9.34 -4.43
C LEU A 81 3.28 10.69 -3.87
N LYS A 82 4.24 11.55 -3.50
CA LYS A 82 3.95 12.92 -3.09
C LYS A 82 3.27 13.71 -4.23
N ALA A 83 3.79 13.56 -5.44
CA ALA A 83 3.25 14.27 -6.61
C ALA A 83 1.81 13.84 -6.92
N LEU A 84 1.38 12.67 -6.44
CA LEU A 84 0.03 12.16 -6.65
C LEU A 84 -0.92 12.50 -5.49
N ASN A 85 -0.54 13.44 -4.63
CA ASN A 85 -1.37 13.91 -3.50
C ASN A 85 -1.72 12.83 -2.49
N VAL A 86 -0.79 11.91 -2.24
CA VAL A 86 -0.93 10.91 -1.20
C VAL A 86 -0.66 11.55 0.16
N ASP A 87 -1.49 11.29 1.15
CA ASP A 87 -1.39 11.92 2.46
C ASP A 87 -0.46 11.17 3.41
N PHE A 88 -0.44 9.83 3.31
CA PHE A 88 0.48 9.03 4.13
C PHE A 88 0.84 7.73 3.43
N ILE A 89 1.96 7.15 3.86
CA ILE A 89 2.49 5.90 3.31
C ILE A 89 2.85 4.99 4.47
N ILE A 90 2.34 3.76 4.45
CA ILE A 90 2.73 2.71 5.37
C ILE A 90 3.65 1.76 4.63
N THR A 91 4.91 1.68 5.05
CA THR A 91 5.88 0.73 4.50
C THR A 91 6.07 -0.37 5.53
N LYS A 92 5.39 -1.48 5.34
CA LYS A 92 5.41 -2.61 6.27
C LYS A 92 6.48 -3.60 5.86
N LYS A 93 7.32 -3.98 6.80
CA LYS A 93 8.30 -5.03 6.57
C LYS A 93 7.58 -6.36 6.35
N PHE A 94 7.85 -7.00 5.21
CA PHE A 94 7.27 -8.31 4.90
C PHE A 94 8.22 -9.38 5.39
N ASP A 95 8.04 -9.78 6.65
CA ASP A 95 8.89 -10.75 7.31
C ASP A 95 8.19 -12.11 7.44
N LYS A 96 8.89 -13.06 8.10
CA LYS A 96 8.37 -14.41 8.26
C LYS A 96 7.03 -14.44 8.99
N ASN A 97 6.90 -13.65 10.04
CA ASN A 97 5.66 -13.60 10.82
C ASN A 97 4.51 -13.05 9.99
N PHE A 98 4.75 -11.95 9.29
CA PHE A 98 3.71 -11.30 8.49
C PHE A 98 3.31 -12.16 7.29
N SER A 99 4.25 -12.90 6.71
CA SER A 99 3.97 -13.77 5.56
C SER A 99 2.97 -14.89 5.87
N LYS A 100 2.77 -15.20 7.15
CA LYS A 100 1.84 -16.25 7.58
C LYS A 100 0.41 -15.76 7.75
N ILE A 101 0.17 -14.48 7.68
CA ILE A 101 -1.17 -13.91 7.85
C ILE A 101 -2.01 -14.19 6.62
N LYS A 102 -3.19 -14.75 6.82
CA LYS A 102 -4.12 -15.00 5.72
C LYS A 102 -4.78 -13.70 5.27
N SER A 103 -5.14 -13.64 3.99
CA SER A 103 -5.73 -12.43 3.41
C SER A 103 -7.00 -11.99 4.13
N ILE A 104 -7.85 -12.94 4.54
CA ILE A 104 -9.09 -12.60 5.25
C ILE A 104 -8.80 -11.93 6.60
N LYS A 105 -7.76 -12.39 7.31
CA LYS A 105 -7.36 -11.77 8.58
C LYS A 105 -6.79 -10.37 8.34
N PHE A 106 -6.00 -10.19 7.29
CA PHE A 106 -5.48 -8.87 6.93
C PHE A 106 -6.62 -7.88 6.67
N ILE A 107 -7.62 -8.30 5.92
CA ILE A 107 -8.77 -7.45 5.62
C ILE A 107 -9.53 -7.09 6.90
N LYS A 108 -9.86 -8.07 7.73
CA LYS A 108 -10.68 -7.84 8.93
C LYS A 108 -9.93 -7.09 10.02
N GLU A 109 -8.71 -7.52 10.35
CA GLU A 109 -8.00 -7.00 11.52
C GLU A 109 -7.22 -5.72 11.22
N ILE A 110 -6.69 -5.59 10.03
CA ILE A 110 -5.84 -4.45 9.68
C ILE A 110 -6.61 -3.41 8.90
N LEU A 111 -7.15 -3.77 7.75
CA LEU A 111 -7.81 -2.79 6.89
C LEU A 111 -9.09 -2.26 7.52
N TYR A 112 -9.86 -3.10 8.19
CA TYR A 112 -11.10 -2.67 8.82
C TYR A 112 -10.90 -2.15 10.24
N LYS A 113 -10.41 -2.98 11.15
CA LYS A 113 -10.33 -2.59 12.56
C LYS A 113 -9.27 -1.53 12.85
N LYS A 114 -8.04 -1.72 12.36
CA LYS A 114 -6.97 -0.77 12.66
C LYS A 114 -7.04 0.51 11.84
N LEU A 115 -7.24 0.39 10.53
CA LEU A 115 -7.20 1.53 9.64
C LEU A 115 -8.57 2.14 9.40
N ASN A 116 -9.63 1.38 9.66
CA ASN A 116 -11.00 1.81 9.37
C ASN A 116 -11.11 2.36 7.95
N SER A 117 -10.60 1.58 6.98
CA SER A 117 -10.49 2.02 5.58
C SER A 117 -11.85 2.33 4.98
N LYS A 118 -11.96 3.47 4.31
CA LYS A 118 -13.20 3.89 3.67
C LYS A 118 -13.38 3.21 2.32
N PHE A 119 -12.32 3.23 1.50
CA PHE A 119 -12.25 2.52 0.22
C PHE A 119 -10.91 1.87 0.10
N ILE A 120 -10.85 0.72 -0.57
CA ILE A 120 -9.62 -0.04 -0.75
C ILE A 120 -9.44 -0.34 -2.23
N PHE A 121 -8.29 0.06 -2.77
CA PHE A 121 -7.89 -0.23 -4.14
C PHE A 121 -6.61 -1.05 -4.11
N VAL A 122 -6.57 -2.12 -4.90
CA VAL A 122 -5.43 -3.04 -4.92
C VAL A 122 -4.88 -3.12 -6.34
N SER A 123 -3.56 -3.06 -6.49
CA SER A 123 -2.94 -3.16 -7.81
C SER A 123 -3.16 -4.56 -8.40
N ASN A 124 -3.27 -4.62 -9.74
CA ASN A 124 -3.69 -5.84 -10.44
C ASN A 124 -2.86 -7.08 -10.12
N ASN A 125 -1.56 -6.93 -10.02
CA ASN A 125 -0.66 -8.08 -9.84
C ASN A 125 -0.28 -8.33 -8.40
N PHE A 126 -0.89 -7.62 -7.45
CA PHE A 126 -0.56 -7.78 -6.05
C PHE A 126 -1.24 -9.02 -5.48
N ARG A 127 -0.48 -9.88 -4.83
CA ARG A 127 -0.95 -11.05 -4.11
C ARG A 127 -0.51 -10.97 -2.66
N PHE A 128 -1.39 -11.35 -1.77
CA PHE A 128 -1.13 -11.27 -0.34
C PHE A 128 -1.68 -12.49 0.39
N GLY A 129 -1.05 -12.78 1.54
CA GLY A 129 -1.53 -13.81 2.44
C GLY A 129 -0.80 -15.13 2.31
N ASN A 130 -1.11 -16.02 3.24
CA ASN A 130 -0.56 -17.37 3.23
C ASN A 130 -1.01 -18.06 1.95
N LYS A 131 -0.08 -18.67 1.22
CA LYS A 131 -0.33 -19.29 -0.09
C LYS A 131 -0.76 -18.28 -1.15
N ARG A 132 -0.48 -17.01 -0.92
CA ARG A 132 -0.72 -15.93 -1.90
C ARG A 132 -2.18 -15.84 -2.35
N GLU A 133 -3.06 -15.96 -1.41
CA GLU A 133 -4.50 -15.81 -1.63
C GLU A 133 -4.89 -14.39 -2.02
#